data_bff84793b4b4bf7d9ed24a68c135c656
#
_entry.id   bff84793b4b4bf7d9ed24a68c135c656
#
_cell.length_a   1.000
_cell.length_b   1.000
_cell.length_c   1.000
_cell.angle_alpha   90.00
_cell.angle_beta   90.00
_cell.angle_gamma   90.00
#
_symmetry.space_group_name_H-M   'P 1'
#
loop_
_entity.id
_entity.type
_entity.pdbx_description
1 polymer ?
#
loop_
_entity_poly.entity_id
_entity_poly.type
_entity_poly.pdbx_seq_one_letter_code
_entity_poly.pdbx_strand_id
1 'polypeptide(L)'
;MNKKGFTLLELLIVIAILAILATVTFVVLNPAQLLAQARDAQRISELVSLKSAINLYLATAASTTLQFAGGTCVLNCWVQPTGVTANCGGRHATTTKITVIDADRTVDGTGWVPVKLTDTSGGSPLAFLPIDPSSNVTYFYSYACDNINLTFEL
;
A
#
# COMPACT_ATOMS: atom_id res chain seq x y z
N MET A 1 54.56 -12.17 -29.01
CA MET A 1 53.10 -12.40 -28.82
C MET A 1 52.37 -11.53 -29.83
N ASN A 2 51.79 -12.12 -30.88
CA ASN A 2 50.98 -11.37 -31.86
C ASN A 2 49.64 -11.00 -31.22
N LYS A 3 49.45 -9.74 -30.91
CA LYS A 3 48.15 -9.19 -30.51
C LYS A 3 47.25 -9.10 -31.76
N LYS A 4 46.31 -10.01 -31.90
CA LYS A 4 45.26 -9.90 -32.91
C LYS A 4 44.29 -8.80 -32.46
N GLY A 5 44.20 -7.72 -33.22
CA GLY A 5 43.22 -6.67 -32.98
C GLY A 5 41.86 -7.05 -33.59
N PHE A 6 40.79 -6.55 -32.99
CA PHE A 6 39.42 -6.69 -33.50
C PHE A 6 39.27 -5.91 -34.82
N THR A 7 38.56 -6.46 -35.77
CA THR A 7 38.21 -5.76 -36.99
C THR A 7 36.99 -4.86 -36.78
N LEU A 8 36.94 -3.76 -37.56
CA LEU A 8 35.79 -2.85 -37.51
C LEU A 8 34.48 -3.56 -37.93
N LEU A 9 34.59 -4.50 -38.88
CA LEU A 9 33.47 -5.33 -39.33
C LEU A 9 32.92 -6.23 -38.20
N GLU A 10 33.78 -6.87 -37.41
CA GLU A 10 33.40 -7.72 -36.31
C GLU A 10 32.61 -6.96 -35.24
N LEU A 11 33.06 -5.73 -34.92
CA LEU A 11 32.36 -4.87 -33.98
C LEU A 11 31.00 -4.44 -34.55
N LEU A 12 30.92 -4.10 -35.82
CA LEU A 12 29.67 -3.66 -36.46
C LEU A 12 28.61 -4.75 -36.48
N ILE A 13 28.99 -6.01 -36.76
CA ILE A 13 28.05 -7.13 -36.70
C ILE A 13 27.53 -7.36 -35.30
N VAL A 14 28.39 -7.28 -34.29
CA VAL A 14 27.99 -7.48 -32.89
C VAL A 14 26.98 -6.43 -32.43
N ILE A 15 27.24 -5.14 -32.68
CA ILE A 15 26.30 -4.08 -32.32
C ILE A 15 24.97 -4.18 -33.09
N ALA A 16 24.98 -4.62 -34.35
CA ALA A 16 23.76 -4.83 -35.10
C ALA A 16 22.89 -5.95 -34.50
N ILE A 17 23.48 -7.07 -34.10
CA ILE A 17 22.76 -8.16 -33.42
C ILE A 17 22.26 -7.72 -32.06
N LEU A 18 23.08 -7.03 -31.28
CA LEU A 18 22.66 -6.51 -29.96
C LEU A 18 21.51 -5.52 -30.10
N ALA A 19 21.49 -4.65 -31.10
CA ALA A 19 20.39 -3.72 -31.32
C ALA A 19 19.07 -4.44 -31.60
N ILE A 20 19.09 -5.50 -32.41
CA ILE A 20 17.90 -6.32 -32.69
C ILE A 20 17.40 -7.03 -31.40
N LEU A 21 18.32 -7.65 -30.65
CA LEU A 21 17.95 -8.34 -29.40
C LEU A 21 17.41 -7.37 -28.34
N ALA A 22 18.00 -6.19 -28.23
CA ALA A 22 17.53 -5.17 -27.31
C ALA A 22 16.10 -4.72 -27.62
N THR A 23 15.79 -4.44 -28.92
CA THR A 23 14.43 -4.02 -29.30
C THR A 23 13.38 -5.09 -29.02
N VAL A 24 13.67 -6.35 -29.32
CA VAL A 24 12.78 -7.48 -29.01
C VAL A 24 12.54 -7.59 -27.51
N THR A 25 13.57 -7.45 -26.70
CA THR A 25 13.48 -7.53 -25.23
C THR A 25 12.59 -6.43 -24.66
N PHE A 26 12.72 -5.18 -25.13
CA PHE A 26 11.87 -4.07 -24.69
C PHE A 26 10.39 -4.27 -25.03
N VAL A 27 10.08 -4.82 -26.20
CA VAL A 27 8.68 -5.08 -26.59
C VAL A 27 8.06 -6.20 -25.75
N VAL A 28 8.81 -7.28 -25.50
CA VAL A 28 8.29 -8.46 -24.76
C VAL A 28 8.11 -8.16 -23.28
N LEU A 29 9.03 -7.43 -22.64
CA LEU A 29 9.01 -7.22 -21.20
C LEU A 29 7.99 -6.18 -20.73
N ASN A 30 7.52 -5.29 -21.58
CA ASN A 30 6.60 -4.19 -21.24
C ASN A 30 6.87 -3.58 -19.84
N PRO A 31 7.87 -2.72 -19.68
CA PRO A 31 8.32 -2.25 -18.36
C PRO A 31 7.23 -1.52 -17.59
N ALA A 32 6.26 -0.91 -18.25
CA ALA A 32 5.12 -0.24 -17.60
C ALA A 32 4.22 -1.25 -16.87
N GLN A 33 3.99 -2.42 -17.46
CA GLN A 33 3.20 -3.48 -16.84
C GLN A 33 3.94 -4.10 -15.64
N LEU A 34 5.25 -4.30 -15.74
CA LEU A 34 6.05 -4.81 -14.62
C LEU A 34 6.03 -3.86 -13.43
N LEU A 35 6.13 -2.55 -13.67
CA LEU A 35 6.02 -1.54 -12.62
C LEU A 35 4.61 -1.50 -12.01
N ALA A 36 3.56 -1.71 -12.79
CA ALA A 36 2.20 -1.81 -12.26
C ALA A 36 2.05 -3.04 -11.34
N GLN A 37 2.52 -4.20 -11.78
CA GLN A 37 2.51 -5.43 -10.98
C GLN A 37 3.33 -5.29 -9.69
N ALA A 38 4.48 -4.62 -9.74
CA ALA A 38 5.29 -4.37 -8.55
C ALA A 38 4.54 -3.51 -7.52
N ARG A 39 3.85 -2.45 -7.97
CA ARG A 39 3.02 -1.62 -7.08
C ARG A 39 1.85 -2.41 -6.48
N ASP A 40 1.21 -3.27 -7.26
CA ASP A 40 0.10 -4.09 -6.76
C ASP A 40 0.59 -5.13 -5.73
N ALA A 41 1.74 -5.74 -5.97
CA ALA A 41 2.37 -6.64 -4.99
C ALA A 41 2.74 -5.91 -3.69
N GLN A 42 3.23 -4.67 -3.79
CA GLN A 42 3.51 -3.83 -2.62
C GLN A 42 2.23 -3.52 -1.83
N ARG A 43 1.14 -3.13 -2.50
CA ARG A 43 -0.18 -2.88 -1.87
C ARG A 43 -0.64 -4.08 -1.06
N ILE A 44 -0.62 -5.27 -1.66
CA ILE A 44 -1.03 -6.50 -0.99
C ILE A 44 -0.17 -6.75 0.26
N SER A 45 1.15 -6.61 0.15
CA SER A 45 2.07 -6.80 1.26
C SER A 45 1.82 -5.82 2.41
N GLU A 46 1.60 -4.55 2.09
CA GLU A 46 1.35 -3.49 3.07
C GLU A 46 0.01 -3.70 3.80
N LEU A 47 -1.06 -4.01 3.06
CA LEU A 47 -2.37 -4.26 3.64
C LEU A 47 -2.39 -5.54 4.49
N VAL A 48 -1.69 -6.59 4.09
CA VAL A 48 -1.53 -7.82 4.91
C VAL A 48 -0.76 -7.51 6.19
N SER A 49 0.28 -6.70 6.14
CA SER A 49 1.05 -6.29 7.32
C SER A 49 0.20 -5.47 8.28
N LEU A 50 -0.57 -4.52 7.75
CA LEU A 50 -1.49 -3.70 8.54
C LEU A 50 -2.60 -4.55 9.17
N LYS A 51 -3.21 -5.45 8.41
CA LYS A 51 -4.20 -6.41 8.91
C LYS A 51 -3.65 -7.26 10.05
N SER A 52 -2.42 -7.75 9.91
CA SER A 52 -1.76 -8.54 10.94
C SER A 52 -1.50 -7.71 12.21
N ALA A 53 -1.12 -6.44 12.06
CA ALA A 53 -0.91 -5.53 13.17
C ALA A 53 -2.21 -5.24 13.93
N ILE A 54 -3.32 -5.00 13.25
CA ILE A 54 -4.63 -4.78 13.88
C ILE A 54 -5.12 -6.06 14.57
N ASN A 55 -4.96 -7.23 13.95
CA ASN A 55 -5.31 -8.50 14.58
C ASN A 55 -4.49 -8.78 15.85
N LEU A 56 -3.19 -8.45 15.84
CA LEU A 56 -2.34 -8.56 17.02
C LEU A 56 -2.81 -7.60 18.13
N TYR A 57 -3.17 -6.37 17.78
CA TYR A 57 -3.77 -5.43 18.71
C TYR A 57 -5.04 -5.99 19.33
N LEU A 58 -5.99 -6.50 18.55
CA LEU A 58 -7.23 -7.10 19.04
C LEU A 58 -6.98 -8.32 19.95
N ALA A 59 -5.90 -9.06 19.72
CA ALA A 59 -5.55 -10.23 20.53
C ALA A 59 -4.82 -9.91 21.82
N THR A 60 -4.14 -8.78 21.93
CA THR A 60 -3.19 -8.50 23.02
C THR A 60 -3.40 -7.21 23.77
N ALA A 61 -4.15 -6.26 23.24
CA ALA A 61 -4.44 -5.00 23.92
C ALA A 61 -5.41 -5.19 25.10
N ALA A 62 -5.16 -4.48 26.18
CA ALA A 62 -6.01 -4.52 27.37
C ALA A 62 -7.41 -3.92 27.15
N SER A 63 -7.53 -3.01 26.19
CA SER A 63 -8.78 -2.41 25.71
C SER A 63 -8.81 -2.47 24.19
N THR A 64 -9.75 -3.23 23.65
CA THR A 64 -9.88 -3.41 22.20
C THR A 64 -10.88 -2.41 21.64
N THR A 65 -10.38 -1.35 21.04
CA THR A 65 -11.20 -0.35 20.34
C THR A 65 -10.63 -0.16 18.95
N LEU A 66 -11.41 -0.45 17.92
CA LEU A 66 -11.00 -0.27 16.50
C LEU A 66 -11.00 1.20 16.08
N GLN A 67 -11.24 2.09 17.00
CA GLN A 67 -11.25 3.52 16.80
C GLN A 67 -10.80 4.20 18.10
N PHE A 68 -9.75 4.99 18.02
CA PHE A 68 -9.20 5.74 19.14
C PHE A 68 -9.54 7.23 19.10
N ALA A 69 -9.42 7.86 17.94
CA ALA A 69 -9.68 9.30 17.75
C ALA A 69 -10.53 9.58 16.50
N GLY A 70 -11.29 10.66 16.54
CA GLY A 70 -11.88 11.26 15.36
C GLY A 70 -13.03 10.50 14.69
N GLY A 71 -14.19 10.37 15.32
CA GLY A 71 -15.39 9.83 14.70
C GLY A 71 -15.87 8.50 15.28
N THR A 72 -16.78 7.81 14.61
CA THR A 72 -17.30 6.50 15.06
C THR A 72 -17.20 5.48 13.94
N CYS A 73 -16.85 4.24 14.27
CA CYS A 73 -16.79 3.14 13.30
C CYS A 73 -18.09 2.97 12.49
N VAL A 74 -19.23 3.30 13.08
CA VAL A 74 -20.52 3.19 12.40
C VAL A 74 -20.72 4.26 11.33
N LEU A 75 -20.20 5.47 11.57
CA LEU A 75 -20.46 6.64 10.72
C LEU A 75 -19.28 7.05 9.86
N ASN A 76 -18.08 6.62 10.19
CA ASN A 76 -16.85 7.11 9.56
C ASN A 76 -16.14 6.03 8.75
N CYS A 77 -15.50 6.50 7.71
CA CYS A 77 -14.52 5.81 6.93
C CYS A 77 -13.31 6.71 6.80
N TRP A 78 -12.15 6.18 7.09
CA TRP A 78 -10.89 6.90 7.05
C TRP A 78 -10.15 6.59 5.77
N VAL A 79 -9.61 7.61 5.14
CA VAL A 79 -8.85 7.49 3.88
C VAL A 79 -7.57 8.30 3.97
N GLN A 80 -6.59 7.86 3.20
CA GLN A 80 -5.34 8.60 3.04
C GLN A 80 -5.55 9.97 2.38
N PRO A 81 -4.58 10.89 2.54
CA PRO A 81 -4.71 12.30 2.16
C PRO A 81 -4.56 12.50 0.64
N THR A 82 -5.61 12.30 -0.11
CA THR A 82 -5.59 12.60 -1.54
C THR A 82 -6.76 13.47 -1.98
N GLY A 83 -7.48 14.06 -1.02
CA GLY A 83 -8.58 14.97 -1.32
C GLY A 83 -9.81 14.30 -1.93
N VAL A 84 -10.00 13.02 -1.69
CA VAL A 84 -11.13 12.26 -2.21
C VAL A 84 -12.27 12.24 -1.20
N THR A 85 -13.41 12.77 -1.60
CA THR A 85 -14.70 12.51 -0.94
C THR A 85 -15.28 11.18 -1.44
N ALA A 86 -14.49 10.13 -1.44
CA ALA A 86 -14.92 8.82 -1.90
C ALA A 86 -15.66 8.09 -0.77
N ASN A 87 -16.80 7.50 -1.09
CA ASN A 87 -17.38 6.51 -0.22
C ASN A 87 -16.41 5.33 -0.09
N CYS A 88 -16.06 4.93 1.11
CA CYS A 88 -15.38 3.66 1.31
C CYS A 88 -16.26 2.57 0.73
N GLY A 89 -15.73 1.80 -0.18
CA GLY A 89 -16.35 0.60 -0.70
C GLY A 89 -16.46 -0.50 0.37
N GLY A 90 -16.91 -1.67 -0.04
CA GLY A 90 -16.81 -2.89 0.72
C GLY A 90 -17.94 -3.16 1.70
N ARG A 91 -17.67 -4.07 2.63
CA ARG A 91 -18.66 -4.65 3.56
C ARG A 91 -19.19 -3.63 4.58
N HIS A 92 -18.35 -2.70 5.02
CA HIS A 92 -18.69 -1.67 5.98
C HIS A 92 -19.09 -0.34 5.31
N ALA A 93 -19.17 -0.32 3.98
CA ALA A 93 -19.65 0.81 3.22
C ALA A 93 -21.17 0.95 3.42
N THR A 94 -21.56 1.89 4.24
CA THR A 94 -22.93 2.40 4.20
C THR A 94 -22.92 3.72 3.42
N THR A 95 -23.95 3.99 2.66
CA THR A 95 -24.11 5.23 1.88
C THR A 95 -24.09 6.50 2.72
N THR A 96 -24.01 6.38 4.03
CA THR A 96 -24.04 7.46 5.03
C THR A 96 -22.72 7.67 5.76
N LYS A 97 -21.66 6.91 5.44
CA LYS A 97 -20.36 7.11 6.12
C LYS A 97 -19.70 8.41 5.70
N ILE A 98 -19.25 9.15 6.67
CA ILE A 98 -18.48 10.38 6.48
C ILE A 98 -17.02 9.99 6.24
N THR A 99 -16.46 10.45 5.14
CA THR A 99 -15.04 10.26 4.86
C THR A 99 -14.21 11.18 5.74
N VAL A 100 -13.32 10.60 6.52
CA VAL A 100 -12.29 11.32 7.27
C VAL A 100 -10.99 11.19 6.50
N ILE A 101 -10.47 12.32 6.04
CA ILE A 101 -9.18 12.37 5.32
C ILE A 101 -8.10 12.69 6.33
N ASP A 102 -7.12 11.81 6.45
CA ASP A 102 -6.02 12.00 7.38
C ASP A 102 -4.66 11.72 6.72
N ALA A 103 -3.76 12.69 6.83
CA ALA A 103 -2.40 12.61 6.32
C ALA A 103 -1.45 11.92 7.29
N ASP A 104 -1.84 11.76 8.54
CA ASP A 104 -0.97 11.26 9.57
C ASP A 104 -0.77 9.74 9.42
N ARG A 105 0.47 9.33 9.56
CA ARG A 105 0.93 7.95 9.49
C ARG A 105 1.29 7.37 10.84
N THR A 106 0.98 8.07 11.92
CA THR A 106 1.26 7.60 13.27
C THR A 106 0.44 6.37 13.60
N VAL A 107 0.96 5.57 14.50
CA VAL A 107 0.37 4.28 14.93
C VAL A 107 -0.22 4.37 16.34
N ASP A 108 -0.33 5.58 16.88
CA ASP A 108 -0.84 5.89 18.21
C ASP A 108 -2.37 6.10 18.28
N GLY A 109 -3.04 5.87 17.15
CA GLY A 109 -4.50 6.03 17.02
C GLY A 109 -4.93 7.39 16.48
N THR A 110 -4.00 8.30 16.18
CA THR A 110 -4.29 9.59 15.55
C THR A 110 -4.07 9.58 14.04
N GLY A 111 -3.46 8.51 13.48
CA GLY A 111 -3.25 8.35 12.05
C GLY A 111 -4.49 7.96 11.25
N TRP A 112 -4.34 7.83 9.92
CA TRP A 112 -5.45 7.47 9.01
C TRP A 112 -6.11 6.11 9.35
N VAL A 113 -5.43 5.23 10.08
CA VAL A 113 -6.07 4.11 10.79
C VAL A 113 -6.16 4.50 12.27
N PRO A 114 -7.36 4.77 12.79
CA PRO A 114 -7.54 5.28 14.15
C PRO A 114 -7.46 4.17 15.21
N VAL A 115 -6.59 3.20 15.03
CA VAL A 115 -6.31 2.12 15.97
C VAL A 115 -4.99 2.40 16.68
N LYS A 116 -5.00 2.38 18.00
CA LYS A 116 -3.81 2.65 18.81
C LYS A 116 -2.91 1.42 18.90
N LEU A 117 -2.15 1.16 17.84
CA LEU A 117 -1.27 -0.02 17.77
C LEU A 117 -0.15 0.00 18.82
N THR A 118 0.13 1.16 19.42
CA THR A 118 1.09 1.29 20.53
C THR A 118 0.65 0.57 21.81
N ASP A 119 -0.64 0.29 21.97
CA ASP A 119 -1.17 -0.43 23.13
C ASP A 119 -1.07 -1.97 22.98
N THR A 120 -0.53 -2.45 21.87
CA THR A 120 -0.22 -3.86 21.67
C THR A 120 0.83 -4.32 22.69
N SER A 121 0.65 -5.51 23.27
CA SER A 121 1.65 -6.09 24.16
C SER A 121 2.99 -6.25 23.45
N GLY A 122 4.01 -5.51 23.90
CA GLY A 122 5.31 -5.44 23.25
C GLY A 122 5.53 -4.22 22.35
N GLY A 123 4.55 -3.32 22.25
CA GLY A 123 4.61 -2.11 21.44
C GLY A 123 4.08 -2.28 20.02
N SER A 124 4.06 -1.21 19.25
CA SER A 124 3.51 -1.25 17.89
C SER A 124 4.32 -2.16 16.97
N PRO A 125 3.66 -3.10 16.27
CA PRO A 125 4.33 -3.96 15.28
C PRO A 125 4.71 -3.23 13.99
N LEU A 126 4.20 -2.01 13.80
CA LEU A 126 4.51 -1.14 12.67
C LEU A 126 5.14 0.16 13.17
N ALA A 127 6.14 0.65 12.46
CA ALA A 127 6.73 1.96 12.74
C ALA A 127 5.82 3.11 12.24
N PHE A 128 5.21 2.93 11.08
CA PHE A 128 4.32 3.89 10.43
C PHE A 128 3.20 3.16 9.69
N LEU A 129 2.06 3.82 9.52
CA LEU A 129 1.00 3.33 8.65
C LEU A 129 1.44 3.40 7.17
N PRO A 130 1.13 2.40 6.35
CA PRO A 130 1.48 2.39 4.94
C PRO A 130 0.72 3.46 4.15
N ILE A 131 1.23 3.81 2.98
CA ILE A 131 0.60 4.74 2.02
C ILE A 131 0.62 4.08 0.65
N ASP A 132 -0.47 4.20 -0.11
CA ASP A 132 -0.53 3.68 -1.48
C ASP A 132 0.66 4.22 -2.32
N PRO A 133 1.40 3.37 -3.03
CA PRO A 133 2.55 3.78 -3.83
C PRO A 133 2.24 4.81 -4.92
N SER A 134 0.99 4.87 -5.36
CA SER A 134 0.52 5.86 -6.35
C SER A 134 -0.11 7.08 -5.69
N SER A 135 -0.74 6.90 -4.52
CA SER A 135 -1.43 7.89 -3.68
C SER A 135 -2.04 9.05 -4.47
N ASN A 136 -3.18 8.80 -5.11
CA ASN A 136 -3.91 9.79 -5.89
C ASN A 136 -5.44 9.61 -5.71
N VAL A 137 -6.23 10.43 -6.38
CA VAL A 137 -7.72 10.39 -6.29
C VAL A 137 -8.35 9.06 -6.72
N THR A 138 -7.61 8.20 -7.42
CA THR A 138 -8.09 6.90 -7.90
C THR A 138 -7.59 5.75 -7.04
N TYR A 139 -6.36 5.87 -6.51
CA TYR A 139 -5.68 4.82 -5.74
C TYR A 139 -5.30 5.37 -4.38
N PHE A 140 -5.93 4.86 -3.35
CA PHE A 140 -5.69 5.22 -1.95
C PHE A 140 -6.11 4.05 -1.06
N TYR A 141 -5.56 3.97 0.14
CA TYR A 141 -6.03 3.03 1.15
C TYR A 141 -7.18 3.64 1.94
N SER A 142 -8.11 2.80 2.32
CA SER A 142 -9.23 3.17 3.17
C SER A 142 -9.35 2.21 4.35
N TYR A 143 -9.92 2.69 5.44
CA TYR A 143 -10.19 1.90 6.63
C TYR A 143 -11.63 2.11 7.07
N ALA A 144 -12.34 1.04 7.33
CA ALA A 144 -13.66 1.05 7.94
C ALA A 144 -13.75 -0.02 9.03
N CYS A 145 -14.52 0.24 10.07
CA CYS A 145 -14.61 -0.65 11.22
C CYS A 145 -16.03 -0.79 11.77
N ASP A 146 -16.22 -1.83 12.56
CA ASP A 146 -17.38 -2.08 13.42
C ASP A 146 -16.88 -2.45 14.83
N ASN A 147 -17.08 -1.55 15.78
CA ASN A 147 -16.66 -1.76 17.17
C ASN A 147 -17.54 -2.75 17.94
N ILE A 148 -18.75 -3.04 17.46
CA ILE A 148 -19.65 -3.98 18.14
C ILE A 148 -19.18 -5.41 17.88
N ASN A 149 -18.89 -5.71 16.62
CA ASN A 149 -18.45 -7.04 16.20
C ASN A 149 -16.92 -7.17 16.15
N LEU A 150 -16.17 -6.12 16.47
CA LEU A 150 -14.70 -6.05 16.36
C LEU A 150 -14.19 -6.51 14.97
N THR A 151 -14.86 -6.04 13.92
CA THR A 151 -14.48 -6.32 12.53
C THR A 151 -14.05 -5.05 11.82
N PHE A 152 -13.13 -5.18 10.88
CA PHE A 152 -12.60 -4.07 10.09
C PHE A 152 -12.36 -4.49 8.64
N GLU A 153 -12.24 -3.49 7.78
CA GLU A 153 -11.95 -3.61 6.36
C GLU A 153 -10.86 -2.60 5.95
N LEU A 154 -9.99 -3.02 5.04
CA LEU A 154 -8.87 -2.25 4.50
C LEU A 154 -8.95 -2.21 2.97
#